data_2fe3fdab309a3da230a5189543a38bc4
#
_entry.id   2fe3fdab309a3da230a5189543a38bc4
#
_cell.length_a   1.000
_cell.length_b   1.000
_cell.length_c   1.000
_cell.angle_alpha   90.00
_cell.angle_beta   90.00
_cell.angle_gamma   90.00
#
_symmetry.space_group_name_H-M   'P 1'
#
loop_
_entity.id
_entity.type
_entity.pdbx_description
1 polymer ?
#
loop_
_entity_poly.entity_id
_entity_poly.type
_entity_poly.pdbx_seq_one_letter_code
_entity_poly.pdbx_strand_id
1 'polypeptide(L)'
;MRQHNLRILFFLLVLWGVAVACSRREARFRIGVSQCSEDEWRRQMNSEILREAHFYEDVEVDIRTAVDDNDRQAKDIRELIAEGVDLLIVAPNEATPITPVVEEAYNRGIPVIVVDRKILSDKYTAYVGADNYEIGKAVGEYVANVLHGQGDVVEISGLVGSTPAVDRHQGFVKAISAYPGIRLLAVEDGAWLQLKAGEKMDTLLSRFPHIDLVYAQNDRMAAGAYAAAAREGREKDMRFIGIDALPGKDYGVEKVLAGELDATFIYPTGGDRVMQIAMDILNKRDFPRETILGTSVVDRDNALIMKMQTAHIGTLDGKIETLNGKINQYLASYATQQVVLYGSLSALLLLVGLLVAVYLSLRAKNRLNRELSMQKKKLEEQKTQLIQQKELLEVQKSQLEQLSHELEEATHAKLVFFTNISHDFRTPLTLIADPIEQLLANRTLDGQPRQLLELMKKNVHILLRLVNQILDFRKVENGRMELHLEPFDLLDSFRGWNDSFRMALLKKHIAFSFEASPDTDFRMMADAEKMERIYFNLFSNAVKYTPENGQITVRLLKS
;
A
#
# COMPACT_ATOMS: atom_id res chain seq x y z
N MET A 1 28.98 -23.45 48.75
CA MET A 1 28.91 -23.71 47.27
C MET A 1 27.51 -23.66 46.68
N ARG A 2 26.46 -24.32 47.20
CA ARG A 2 25.09 -24.29 46.63
C ARG A 2 24.43 -22.89 46.53
N GLN A 3 24.64 -22.00 47.52
CA GLN A 3 24.06 -20.64 47.50
C GLN A 3 24.73 -19.69 46.49
N HIS A 4 26.00 -19.90 46.17
CA HIS A 4 26.74 -19.08 45.21
C HIS A 4 26.29 -19.41 43.77
N ASN A 5 26.10 -20.69 43.48
CA ASN A 5 25.62 -21.15 42.17
C ASN A 5 24.17 -20.70 41.87
N LEU A 6 23.32 -20.60 42.90
CA LEU A 6 21.92 -20.12 42.71
C LEU A 6 21.86 -18.63 42.36
N ARG A 7 22.78 -17.82 42.96
CA ARG A 7 22.90 -16.39 42.63
C ARG A 7 23.40 -16.14 41.21
N ILE A 8 24.36 -16.95 40.76
CA ILE A 8 24.92 -16.86 39.41
C ILE A 8 23.85 -17.27 38.36
N LEU A 9 23.12 -18.36 38.62
CA LEU A 9 22.04 -18.81 37.76
C LEU A 9 20.91 -17.77 37.61
N PHE A 10 20.58 -17.11 38.72
CA PHE A 10 19.60 -16.03 38.77
C PHE A 10 20.06 -14.80 37.97
N PHE A 11 21.31 -14.38 38.11
CA PHE A 11 21.87 -13.26 37.35
C PHE A 11 21.91 -13.56 35.83
N LEU A 12 22.22 -14.80 35.46
CA LEU A 12 22.24 -15.25 34.08
C LEU A 12 20.83 -15.31 33.49
N LEU A 13 19.79 -15.71 34.23
CA LEU A 13 18.39 -15.70 33.80
C LEU A 13 17.84 -14.28 33.61
N VAL A 14 18.19 -13.35 34.49
CA VAL A 14 17.82 -11.92 34.36
C VAL A 14 18.53 -11.29 33.18
N LEU A 15 19.83 -11.55 33.00
CA LEU A 15 20.58 -11.10 31.82
C LEU A 15 20.02 -11.69 30.51
N TRP A 16 19.63 -12.96 30.51
CA TRP A 16 19.02 -13.61 29.37
C TRP A 16 17.65 -13.00 29.06
N GLY A 17 16.81 -12.73 30.07
CA GLY A 17 15.51 -12.05 29.91
C GLY A 17 15.63 -10.63 29.36
N VAL A 18 16.64 -9.85 29.80
CA VAL A 18 16.94 -8.50 29.28
C VAL A 18 17.50 -8.57 27.86
N ALA A 19 18.36 -9.55 27.54
CA ALA A 19 18.90 -9.75 26.21
C ALA A 19 17.82 -10.13 25.19
N VAL A 20 16.85 -10.98 25.58
CA VAL A 20 15.70 -11.35 24.73
C VAL A 20 14.73 -10.17 24.53
N ALA A 21 14.57 -9.32 25.56
CA ALA A 21 13.70 -8.13 25.46
C ALA A 21 14.31 -6.99 24.62
N CYS A 22 15.63 -6.95 24.45
CA CYS A 22 16.36 -5.95 23.66
C CYS A 22 16.73 -6.43 22.24
N SER A 23 16.32 -7.62 21.82
CA SER A 23 16.50 -8.08 20.45
C SER A 23 15.64 -7.19 19.53
N ARG A 24 16.22 -6.11 19.00
CA ARG A 24 15.69 -5.43 17.82
C ARG A 24 15.59 -6.49 16.75
N ARG A 25 14.39 -6.78 16.26
CA ARG A 25 14.23 -7.63 15.08
C ARG A 25 14.98 -6.91 13.94
N GLU A 26 16.07 -7.47 13.48
CA GLU A 26 16.69 -7.03 12.24
C GLU A 26 15.68 -7.22 11.11
N ALA A 27 15.59 -6.25 10.22
CA ALA A 27 14.75 -6.38 9.04
C ALA A 27 15.16 -7.66 8.29
N ARG A 28 14.18 -8.46 7.93
CA ARG A 28 14.39 -9.71 7.18
C ARG A 28 14.85 -9.43 5.75
N PHE A 29 14.39 -8.31 5.20
CA PHE A 29 14.70 -7.89 3.84
C PHE A 29 15.17 -6.44 3.79
N ARG A 30 16.20 -6.19 3.02
CA ARG A 30 16.71 -4.86 2.70
C ARG A 30 16.47 -4.57 1.22
N ILE A 31 15.69 -3.53 0.94
CA ILE A 31 15.37 -3.08 -0.42
C ILE A 31 16.13 -1.79 -0.69
N GLY A 32 17.01 -1.81 -1.70
CA GLY A 32 17.65 -0.61 -2.19
C GLY A 32 16.82 0.05 -3.29
N VAL A 33 16.64 1.37 -3.22
CA VAL A 33 15.96 2.15 -4.25
C VAL A 33 16.92 3.20 -4.80
N SER A 34 17.14 3.17 -6.08
CA SER A 34 17.96 4.17 -6.80
C SER A 34 17.07 5.04 -7.67
N GLN A 35 16.88 6.29 -7.24
CA GLN A 35 16.13 7.31 -7.98
C GLN A 35 17.08 8.20 -8.80
N CYS A 36 16.64 8.57 -10.00
CA CYS A 36 17.42 9.43 -10.89
C CYS A 36 17.37 10.91 -10.49
N SER A 37 16.25 11.40 -9.96
CA SER A 37 16.02 12.82 -9.67
C SER A 37 15.24 13.04 -8.38
N GLU A 38 15.11 14.29 -7.94
CA GLU A 38 14.35 14.72 -6.76
C GLU A 38 13.12 15.55 -7.13
N ASP A 39 12.54 15.36 -8.29
CA ASP A 39 11.32 16.06 -8.66
C ASP A 39 10.09 15.59 -7.88
N GLU A 40 8.97 16.30 -8.07
CA GLU A 40 7.71 16.05 -7.36
C GLU A 40 7.18 14.66 -7.64
N TRP A 41 7.28 14.20 -8.89
CA TRP A 41 6.81 12.89 -9.30
C TRP A 41 7.61 11.77 -8.58
N ARG A 42 8.94 11.94 -8.48
CA ARG A 42 9.81 11.01 -7.74
C ARG A 42 9.53 11.02 -6.24
N ARG A 43 9.30 12.21 -5.65
CA ARG A 43 8.93 12.31 -4.25
C ARG A 43 7.62 11.60 -3.95
N GLN A 44 6.63 11.73 -4.83
CA GLN A 44 5.37 11.01 -4.71
C GLN A 44 5.58 9.50 -4.76
N MET A 45 6.33 9.00 -5.74
CA MET A 45 6.67 7.57 -5.85
C MET A 45 7.38 7.04 -4.61
N ASN A 46 8.38 7.77 -4.10
CA ASN A 46 9.10 7.41 -2.89
C ASN A 46 8.16 7.35 -1.67
N SER A 47 7.26 8.32 -1.55
CA SER A 47 6.26 8.34 -0.49
C SER A 47 5.33 7.12 -0.56
N GLU A 48 4.91 6.72 -1.76
CA GLU A 48 4.08 5.53 -1.97
C GLU A 48 4.84 4.24 -1.62
N ILE A 49 6.11 4.12 -2.04
CA ILE A 49 6.98 2.99 -1.68
C ILE A 49 7.11 2.88 -0.16
N LEU A 50 7.45 3.98 0.51
CA LEU A 50 7.63 4.00 1.97
C LEU A 50 6.32 3.72 2.71
N ARG A 51 5.20 4.27 2.24
CA ARG A 51 3.88 4.02 2.81
C ARG A 51 3.48 2.55 2.69
N GLU A 52 3.67 1.94 1.52
CA GLU A 52 3.39 0.52 1.32
C GLU A 52 4.33 -0.37 2.12
N ALA A 53 5.60 0.03 2.25
CA ALA A 53 6.59 -0.68 3.08
C ALA A 53 6.16 -0.79 4.55
N HIS A 54 5.43 0.19 5.08
CA HIS A 54 4.93 0.14 6.47
C HIS A 54 3.93 -0.99 6.75
N PHE A 55 3.35 -1.60 5.73
CA PHE A 55 2.50 -2.79 5.90
C PHE A 55 3.29 -4.09 6.07
N TYR A 56 4.62 -4.03 5.98
CA TYR A 56 5.51 -5.18 6.09
C TYR A 56 6.47 -4.97 7.26
N GLU A 57 6.33 -5.77 8.32
CA GLU A 57 7.08 -5.59 9.59
C GLU A 57 8.59 -5.83 9.47
N ASP A 58 9.03 -6.60 8.47
CA ASP A 58 10.39 -7.13 8.36
C ASP A 58 11.15 -6.52 7.16
N VAL A 59 10.84 -5.27 6.75
CA VAL A 59 11.43 -4.62 5.57
C VAL A 59 12.10 -3.31 5.94
N GLU A 60 13.30 -3.11 5.45
CA GLU A 60 14.03 -1.84 5.46
C GLU A 60 14.20 -1.35 4.01
N VAL A 61 13.90 -0.08 3.77
CA VAL A 61 14.02 0.55 2.45
C VAL A 61 15.07 1.65 2.53
N ASP A 62 16.14 1.54 1.72
CA ASP A 62 17.18 2.56 1.54
C ASP A 62 16.97 3.26 0.19
N ILE A 63 16.59 4.54 0.20
CA ILE A 63 16.35 5.32 -1.01
C ILE A 63 17.51 6.28 -1.23
N ARG A 64 18.17 6.17 -2.40
CA ARG A 64 19.25 7.06 -2.84
C ARG A 64 18.83 7.79 -4.09
N THR A 65 19.19 9.06 -4.17
CA THR A 65 18.83 9.95 -5.28
C THR A 65 20.07 10.54 -5.92
N ALA A 66 20.19 10.35 -7.21
CA ALA A 66 21.38 10.75 -7.99
C ALA A 66 21.36 12.21 -8.48
N VAL A 67 20.19 12.86 -8.40
CA VAL A 67 20.01 14.28 -8.80
C VAL A 67 20.47 14.54 -10.25
N ASP A 68 19.91 13.74 -11.17
CA ASP A 68 20.15 13.81 -12.63
C ASP A 68 21.60 13.51 -13.07
N ASP A 69 22.40 12.83 -12.23
CA ASP A 69 23.78 12.45 -12.48
C ASP A 69 23.91 10.93 -12.67
N ASN A 70 24.28 10.51 -13.88
CA ASN A 70 24.42 9.09 -14.23
C ASN A 70 25.56 8.39 -13.47
N ASP A 71 26.70 9.08 -13.30
CA ASP A 71 27.87 8.51 -12.63
C ASP A 71 27.59 8.31 -11.13
N ARG A 72 26.91 9.30 -10.52
CA ARG A 72 26.44 9.20 -9.15
C ARG A 72 25.44 8.07 -9.01
N GLN A 73 24.46 7.95 -9.91
CA GLN A 73 23.46 6.88 -9.87
C GLN A 73 24.13 5.49 -9.96
N ALA A 74 25.07 5.33 -10.90
CA ALA A 74 25.81 4.08 -11.05
C ALA A 74 26.64 3.74 -9.80
N LYS A 75 27.20 4.76 -9.13
CA LYS A 75 27.92 4.60 -7.87
C LYS A 75 26.98 4.18 -6.73
N ASP A 76 25.86 4.89 -6.56
CA ASP A 76 24.85 4.60 -5.53
C ASP A 76 24.31 3.17 -5.66
N ILE A 77 24.05 2.71 -6.89
CA ILE A 77 23.63 1.32 -7.16
C ILE A 77 24.72 0.31 -6.72
N ARG A 78 25.99 0.56 -7.06
CA ARG A 78 27.08 -0.34 -6.64
C ARG A 78 27.27 -0.37 -5.12
N GLU A 79 27.08 0.75 -4.46
CA GLU A 79 27.11 0.83 -3.00
C GLU A 79 25.97 0.01 -2.38
N LEU A 80 24.72 0.13 -2.88
CA LEU A 80 23.60 -0.69 -2.46
C LEU A 80 23.86 -2.19 -2.65
N ILE A 81 24.43 -2.57 -3.80
CA ILE A 81 24.87 -3.95 -4.07
C ILE A 81 25.93 -4.41 -3.05
N ALA A 82 26.92 -3.57 -2.74
CA ALA A 82 27.99 -3.90 -1.80
C ALA A 82 27.49 -4.00 -0.35
N GLU A 83 26.48 -3.26 0.01
CA GLU A 83 25.81 -3.30 1.33
C GLU A 83 24.89 -4.51 1.48
N GLY A 84 24.67 -5.28 0.42
CA GLY A 84 23.95 -6.55 0.45
C GLY A 84 22.43 -6.36 0.53
N VAL A 85 21.87 -5.53 -0.35
CA VAL A 85 20.41 -5.46 -0.50
C VAL A 85 19.85 -6.76 -1.09
N ASP A 86 18.68 -7.18 -0.62
CA ASP A 86 17.99 -8.39 -1.08
C ASP A 86 17.24 -8.17 -2.39
N LEU A 87 16.90 -6.91 -2.70
CA LEU A 87 16.23 -6.49 -3.93
C LEU A 87 16.62 -5.04 -4.24
N LEU A 88 16.76 -4.74 -5.52
CA LEU A 88 17.06 -3.41 -6.02
C LEU A 88 15.90 -2.88 -6.88
N ILE A 89 15.45 -1.67 -6.59
CA ILE A 89 14.51 -0.91 -7.41
C ILE A 89 15.30 0.21 -8.08
N VAL A 90 15.24 0.29 -9.40
CA VAL A 90 16.01 1.29 -10.16
C VAL A 90 15.08 2.08 -11.07
N ALA A 91 15.09 3.41 -10.91
CA ALA A 91 14.54 4.38 -11.86
C ALA A 91 15.72 4.99 -12.66
N PRO A 92 16.07 4.48 -13.84
CA PRO A 92 17.26 4.93 -14.55
C PRO A 92 17.16 6.40 -14.95
N ASN A 93 18.25 7.17 -14.82
CA ASN A 93 18.28 8.54 -15.38
C ASN A 93 18.31 8.49 -16.92
N GLU A 94 19.27 7.78 -17.46
CA GLU A 94 19.36 7.47 -18.88
C GLU A 94 19.60 5.98 -19.09
N ALA A 95 19.02 5.41 -20.15
CA ALA A 95 19.09 3.98 -20.40
C ALA A 95 20.53 3.47 -20.60
N THR A 96 21.32 4.17 -21.45
CA THR A 96 22.66 3.72 -21.86
C THR A 96 23.65 3.63 -20.70
N PRO A 97 23.84 4.66 -19.84
CA PRO A 97 24.84 4.61 -18.78
C PRO A 97 24.44 3.73 -17.60
N ILE A 98 23.14 3.53 -17.39
CA ILE A 98 22.65 2.79 -16.21
C ILE A 98 22.45 1.29 -16.50
N THR A 99 22.22 0.91 -17.75
CA THR A 99 22.10 -0.51 -18.13
C THR A 99 23.21 -1.40 -17.56
N PRO A 100 24.53 -1.07 -17.70
CA PRO A 100 25.59 -1.96 -17.23
C PRO A 100 25.56 -2.27 -15.73
N VAL A 101 25.25 -1.28 -14.90
CA VAL A 101 25.22 -1.49 -13.44
C VAL A 101 23.97 -2.25 -12.99
N VAL A 102 22.84 -2.12 -13.71
CA VAL A 102 21.65 -2.94 -13.49
C VAL A 102 21.93 -4.39 -13.86
N GLU A 103 22.59 -4.62 -15.01
CA GLU A 103 23.01 -5.98 -15.37
C GLU A 103 24.00 -6.58 -14.36
N GLU A 104 24.89 -5.77 -13.80
CA GLU A 104 25.79 -6.20 -12.72
C GLU A 104 25.01 -6.73 -11.52
N ALA A 105 23.99 -6.00 -11.05
CA ALA A 105 23.13 -6.43 -9.94
C ALA A 105 22.41 -7.75 -10.28
N TYR A 106 21.76 -7.80 -11.45
CA TYR A 106 21.02 -8.96 -11.91
C TYR A 106 21.91 -10.20 -12.05
N ASN A 107 23.11 -10.07 -12.63
CA ASN A 107 24.05 -11.16 -12.80
C ASN A 107 24.63 -11.68 -11.45
N ARG A 108 24.62 -10.85 -10.41
CA ARG A 108 24.94 -11.26 -9.02
C ARG A 108 23.81 -11.98 -8.32
N GLY A 109 22.66 -12.13 -8.99
CA GLY A 109 21.47 -12.82 -8.44
C GLY A 109 20.61 -11.93 -7.56
N ILE A 110 20.84 -10.61 -7.55
CA ILE A 110 19.97 -9.65 -6.86
C ILE A 110 18.77 -9.38 -7.78
N PRO A 111 17.53 -9.64 -7.33
CA PRO A 111 16.34 -9.27 -8.08
C PRO A 111 16.32 -7.76 -8.34
N VAL A 112 16.04 -7.36 -9.58
CA VAL A 112 15.95 -5.95 -9.95
C VAL A 112 14.57 -5.63 -10.49
N ILE A 113 13.92 -4.62 -9.92
CA ILE A 113 12.73 -4.01 -10.48
C ILE A 113 13.15 -2.71 -11.16
N VAL A 114 12.96 -2.65 -12.46
CA VAL A 114 13.15 -1.42 -13.23
C VAL A 114 11.83 -0.65 -13.23
N VAL A 115 11.87 0.64 -12.91
CA VAL A 115 10.66 1.46 -12.78
C VAL A 115 10.72 2.69 -13.68
N ASP A 116 9.52 3.09 -14.20
CA ASP A 116 9.34 4.27 -15.04
C ASP A 116 10.12 4.19 -16.36
N ARG A 117 11.42 4.47 -16.35
CA ARG A 117 12.29 4.45 -17.51
C ARG A 117 12.88 3.06 -17.71
N LYS A 118 12.93 2.60 -18.97
CA LYS A 118 13.51 1.29 -19.31
C LYS A 118 15.04 1.38 -19.43
N ILE A 119 15.68 0.23 -19.31
CA ILE A 119 17.08 0.01 -19.66
C ILE A 119 17.18 -0.63 -21.04
N LEU A 120 18.39 -0.69 -21.62
CA LEU A 120 18.67 -1.32 -22.93
C LEU A 120 18.99 -2.82 -22.78
N SER A 121 18.32 -3.50 -21.88
CA SER A 121 18.55 -4.92 -21.59
C SER A 121 17.28 -5.56 -21.06
N ASP A 122 17.16 -6.85 -21.18
CA ASP A 122 16.10 -7.69 -20.59
C ASP A 122 16.52 -8.33 -19.25
N LYS A 123 17.71 -7.98 -18.74
CA LYS A 123 18.23 -8.46 -17.46
C LYS A 123 17.68 -7.66 -16.30
N TYR A 124 16.40 -7.86 -16.04
CA TYR A 124 15.68 -7.39 -14.85
C TYR A 124 14.62 -8.41 -14.46
N THR A 125 14.21 -8.38 -13.21
CA THR A 125 13.24 -9.32 -12.65
C THR A 125 11.82 -8.90 -12.98
N ALA A 126 11.51 -7.61 -12.80
CA ALA A 126 10.23 -7.01 -13.14
C ALA A 126 10.38 -5.58 -13.64
N TYR A 127 9.38 -5.13 -14.39
CA TYR A 127 9.24 -3.75 -14.82
C TYR A 127 7.88 -3.21 -14.34
N VAL A 128 7.88 -1.99 -13.81
CA VAL A 128 6.67 -1.26 -13.46
C VAL A 128 6.76 0.14 -14.07
N GLY A 129 5.83 0.48 -14.92
CA GLY A 129 5.80 1.80 -15.56
C GLY A 129 4.57 1.94 -16.44
N ALA A 130 4.48 3.07 -17.15
CA ALA A 130 3.42 3.30 -18.11
C ALA A 130 3.91 2.99 -19.55
N ASP A 131 2.97 2.78 -20.46
CA ASP A 131 3.25 2.71 -21.89
C ASP A 131 3.38 4.14 -22.45
N ASN A 132 4.63 4.61 -22.47
CA ASN A 132 4.91 5.97 -22.91
C ASN A 132 4.61 6.22 -24.40
N TYR A 133 4.67 5.17 -25.22
CA TYR A 133 4.25 5.28 -26.63
C TYR A 133 2.75 5.49 -26.73
N GLU A 134 1.96 4.70 -26.04
CA GLU A 134 0.49 4.87 -26.03
C GLU A 134 0.07 6.18 -25.35
N ILE A 135 0.83 6.68 -24.34
CA ILE A 135 0.61 8.02 -23.77
C ILE A 135 0.85 9.09 -24.84
N GLY A 136 1.99 9.06 -25.50
CA GLY A 136 2.29 10.01 -26.57
C GLY A 136 1.26 10.00 -27.69
N LYS A 137 0.81 8.81 -28.06
CA LYS A 137 -0.25 8.62 -29.06
C LYS A 137 -1.59 9.20 -28.57
N ALA A 138 -1.98 8.96 -27.32
CA ALA A 138 -3.18 9.53 -26.73
C ALA A 138 -3.14 11.07 -26.69
N VAL A 139 -1.98 11.65 -26.38
CA VAL A 139 -1.76 13.10 -26.48
C VAL A 139 -1.97 13.57 -27.93
N GLY A 140 -1.38 12.89 -28.90
CA GLY A 140 -1.51 13.26 -30.31
C GLY A 140 -2.95 13.17 -30.82
N GLU A 141 -3.69 12.14 -30.42
CA GLU A 141 -5.12 11.98 -30.72
C GLU A 141 -5.94 13.11 -30.07
N TYR A 142 -5.63 13.47 -28.81
CA TYR A 142 -6.27 14.59 -28.14
C TYR A 142 -5.96 15.91 -28.83
N VAL A 143 -4.70 16.16 -29.19
CA VAL A 143 -4.27 17.35 -29.94
C VAL A 143 -5.02 17.45 -31.27
N ALA A 144 -5.10 16.35 -32.01
CA ALA A 144 -5.84 16.30 -33.28
C ALA A 144 -7.33 16.64 -33.09
N ASN A 145 -7.93 16.14 -32.04
CA ASN A 145 -9.33 16.43 -31.73
C ASN A 145 -9.54 17.91 -31.37
N VAL A 146 -8.70 18.45 -30.47
CA VAL A 146 -8.81 19.84 -29.98
C VAL A 146 -8.54 20.87 -31.08
N LEU A 147 -7.62 20.55 -31.99
CA LEU A 147 -7.28 21.37 -33.16
C LEU A 147 -8.15 21.07 -34.39
N HIS A 148 -9.13 20.17 -34.27
CA HIS A 148 -9.98 19.74 -35.40
C HIS A 148 -9.19 19.29 -36.63
N GLY A 149 -8.04 18.65 -36.38
CA GLY A 149 -7.16 18.10 -37.42
C GLY A 149 -6.29 19.11 -38.16
N GLN A 150 -6.20 20.37 -37.71
CA GLN A 150 -5.43 21.42 -38.36
C GLN A 150 -4.76 22.35 -37.34
N GLY A 151 -3.49 22.66 -37.51
CA GLY A 151 -2.78 23.63 -36.66
C GLY A 151 -1.29 23.43 -36.58
N ASP A 152 -0.63 24.39 -36.02
CA ASP A 152 0.81 24.46 -35.81
C ASP A 152 1.16 24.08 -34.38
N VAL A 153 1.91 23.00 -34.22
CA VAL A 153 2.23 22.44 -32.92
C VAL A 153 3.73 22.47 -32.70
N VAL A 154 4.15 22.77 -31.47
CA VAL A 154 5.53 22.59 -31.03
C VAL A 154 5.58 21.58 -29.91
N GLU A 155 6.65 20.80 -29.85
CA GLU A 155 6.91 19.84 -28.80
C GLU A 155 8.10 20.27 -27.95
N ILE A 156 7.97 20.24 -26.62
CA ILE A 156 9.07 20.37 -25.66
C ILE A 156 9.26 18.99 -25.04
N SER A 157 10.28 18.28 -25.52
CA SER A 157 10.60 16.91 -25.13
C SER A 157 11.30 16.84 -23.78
N GLY A 158 11.25 15.66 -23.17
CA GLY A 158 12.04 15.36 -21.97
C GLY A 158 13.53 15.20 -22.26
N LEU A 159 14.27 14.69 -21.27
CA LEU A 159 15.72 14.47 -21.35
C LEU A 159 16.06 13.53 -22.51
N VAL A 160 16.98 13.95 -23.32
CA VAL A 160 17.57 13.11 -24.38
C VAL A 160 18.22 11.87 -23.76
N GLY A 161 17.93 10.68 -24.30
CA GLY A 161 18.43 9.41 -23.74
C GLY A 161 17.52 8.75 -22.71
N SER A 162 16.46 9.41 -22.24
CA SER A 162 15.44 8.76 -21.43
C SER A 162 14.36 8.11 -22.32
N THR A 163 14.01 6.86 -22.01
CA THR A 163 13.04 6.10 -22.83
C THR A 163 11.66 6.74 -22.88
N PRO A 164 11.09 7.32 -21.79
CA PRO A 164 9.83 8.03 -21.88
C PRO A 164 9.79 9.17 -22.88
N ALA A 165 10.89 9.93 -22.99
CA ALA A 165 10.95 11.05 -23.92
C ALA A 165 10.89 10.57 -25.38
N VAL A 166 11.63 9.51 -25.69
CA VAL A 166 11.66 8.90 -27.02
C VAL A 166 10.31 8.31 -27.38
N ASP A 167 9.75 7.50 -26.48
CA ASP A 167 8.50 6.77 -26.73
C ASP A 167 7.31 7.74 -26.85
N ARG A 168 7.19 8.74 -25.96
CA ARG A 168 6.16 9.79 -26.04
C ARG A 168 6.22 10.55 -27.34
N HIS A 169 7.42 10.95 -27.77
CA HIS A 169 7.63 11.59 -29.06
C HIS A 169 7.15 10.72 -30.23
N GLN A 170 7.59 9.44 -30.26
CA GLN A 170 7.22 8.52 -31.34
C GLN A 170 5.71 8.28 -31.40
N GLY A 171 5.07 8.06 -30.23
CA GLY A 171 3.62 7.89 -30.14
C GLY A 171 2.87 9.14 -30.61
N PHE A 172 3.32 10.32 -30.16
CA PHE A 172 2.74 11.60 -30.54
C PHE A 172 2.83 11.86 -32.04
N VAL A 173 4.01 11.73 -32.63
CA VAL A 173 4.25 11.90 -34.08
C VAL A 173 3.42 10.89 -34.87
N LYS A 174 3.35 9.63 -34.40
CA LYS A 174 2.52 8.60 -35.04
C LYS A 174 1.04 9.00 -35.09
N ALA A 175 0.50 9.52 -34.01
CA ALA A 175 -0.89 9.92 -33.94
C ALA A 175 -1.18 11.13 -34.84
N ILE A 176 -0.40 12.21 -34.73
CA ILE A 176 -0.63 13.43 -35.53
C ILE A 176 -0.37 13.20 -37.03
N SER A 177 0.47 12.23 -37.41
CA SER A 177 0.73 11.89 -38.81
C SER A 177 -0.52 11.45 -39.59
N ALA A 178 -1.58 11.02 -38.89
CA ALA A 178 -2.87 10.72 -39.51
C ALA A 178 -3.67 11.98 -39.90
N TYR A 179 -3.20 13.16 -39.47
CA TYR A 179 -3.86 14.44 -39.69
C TYR A 179 -2.94 15.40 -40.45
N PRO A 180 -2.94 15.40 -41.79
CA PRO A 180 -2.01 16.20 -42.59
C PRO A 180 -2.11 17.72 -42.37
N GLY A 181 -3.20 18.19 -41.79
CA GLY A 181 -3.38 19.60 -41.42
C GLY A 181 -2.64 20.01 -40.15
N ILE A 182 -2.14 19.05 -39.36
CA ILE A 182 -1.34 19.33 -38.14
C ILE A 182 0.14 19.33 -38.54
N ARG A 183 0.83 20.42 -38.22
CA ARG A 183 2.26 20.57 -38.53
C ARG A 183 3.04 20.62 -37.22
N LEU A 184 3.96 19.68 -37.03
CA LEU A 184 4.95 19.76 -35.96
C LEU A 184 6.07 20.67 -36.41
N LEU A 185 6.09 21.90 -35.91
CA LEU A 185 7.05 22.96 -36.33
C LEU A 185 8.43 22.72 -35.78
N ALA A 186 8.55 22.28 -34.54
CA ALA A 186 9.83 22.03 -33.86
C ALA A 186 9.66 21.08 -32.67
N VAL A 187 10.77 20.42 -32.35
CA VAL A 187 10.95 19.65 -31.11
C VAL A 187 12.17 20.20 -30.40
N GLU A 188 11.99 20.66 -29.16
CA GLU A 188 13.07 21.24 -28.34
C GLU A 188 13.26 20.42 -27.06
N ASP A 189 14.51 20.24 -26.63
CA ASP A 189 14.83 19.51 -25.41
C ASP A 189 14.66 20.39 -24.17
N GLY A 190 13.66 20.10 -23.38
CA GLY A 190 13.38 20.71 -22.08
C GLY A 190 14.02 19.98 -20.89
N ALA A 191 14.61 18.80 -21.13
CA ALA A 191 15.32 17.98 -20.13
C ALA A 191 14.54 17.73 -18.83
N TRP A 192 13.22 17.68 -18.89
CA TRP A 192 12.29 17.60 -17.75
C TRP A 192 12.27 18.83 -16.84
N LEU A 193 12.97 19.93 -17.20
CA LEU A 193 13.19 21.10 -16.36
C LEU A 193 12.29 22.27 -16.80
N GLN A 194 11.59 22.84 -15.84
CA GLN A 194 10.70 24.00 -16.07
C GLN A 194 11.42 25.20 -16.66
N LEU A 195 12.59 25.55 -16.10
CA LEU A 195 13.38 26.70 -16.56
C LEU A 195 13.86 26.51 -17.99
N LYS A 196 14.44 25.33 -18.28
CA LYS A 196 14.93 25.03 -19.62
C LYS A 196 13.79 25.03 -20.65
N ALA A 197 12.64 24.48 -20.30
CA ALA A 197 11.47 24.53 -21.16
C ALA A 197 11.00 25.96 -21.44
N GLY A 198 11.06 26.84 -20.44
CA GLY A 198 10.79 28.27 -20.62
C GLY A 198 11.77 28.94 -21.61
N GLU A 199 13.08 28.69 -21.45
CA GLU A 199 14.12 29.20 -22.37
C GLU A 199 13.92 28.67 -23.79
N LYS A 200 13.55 27.39 -23.93
CA LYS A 200 13.24 26.81 -25.24
C LYS A 200 11.98 27.42 -25.83
N MET A 201 10.97 27.68 -25.01
CA MET A 201 9.76 28.35 -25.46
C MET A 201 10.02 29.80 -25.91
N ASP A 202 10.85 30.57 -25.19
CA ASP A 202 11.28 31.91 -25.65
C ASP A 202 11.92 31.85 -27.06
N THR A 203 12.74 30.83 -27.31
CA THR A 203 13.31 30.56 -28.63
C THR A 203 12.26 30.24 -29.69
N LEU A 204 11.29 29.38 -29.34
CA LEU A 204 10.18 29.00 -30.23
C LEU A 204 9.29 30.20 -30.56
N LEU A 205 8.97 31.02 -29.55
CA LEU A 205 8.16 32.23 -29.75
C LEU A 205 8.82 33.25 -30.67
N SER A 206 10.16 33.38 -30.59
CA SER A 206 10.90 34.27 -31.48
C SER A 206 10.97 33.73 -32.91
N ARG A 207 10.98 32.41 -33.09
CA ARG A 207 11.11 31.73 -34.39
C ARG A 207 9.78 31.57 -35.13
N PHE A 208 8.69 31.37 -34.37
CA PHE A 208 7.37 31.10 -34.95
C PHE A 208 6.38 32.16 -34.53
N PRO A 209 5.86 32.97 -35.49
CA PRO A 209 4.88 34.00 -35.20
C PRO A 209 3.53 33.43 -34.80
N HIS A 210 3.24 32.18 -35.16
CA HIS A 210 2.02 31.49 -34.85
C HIS A 210 2.32 30.08 -34.35
N ILE A 211 1.70 29.72 -33.25
CA ILE A 211 1.71 28.40 -32.63
C ILE A 211 0.30 28.17 -32.06
N ASP A 212 -0.39 27.12 -32.48
CA ASP A 212 -1.73 26.80 -31.99
C ASP A 212 -1.67 26.01 -30.69
N LEU A 213 -0.61 25.15 -30.55
CA LEU A 213 -0.52 24.29 -29.39
C LEU A 213 0.94 23.96 -29.06
N VAL A 214 1.21 23.97 -27.75
CA VAL A 214 2.47 23.53 -27.14
C VAL A 214 2.21 22.21 -26.42
N TYR A 215 2.81 21.15 -26.88
CA TYR A 215 2.90 19.89 -26.17
C TYR A 215 4.21 19.80 -25.41
N ALA A 216 4.17 19.78 -24.10
CA ALA A 216 5.33 19.49 -23.26
C ALA A 216 5.18 18.11 -22.63
N GLN A 217 6.24 17.34 -22.63
CA GLN A 217 6.20 15.94 -22.19
C GLN A 217 6.10 15.78 -20.66
N ASN A 218 6.05 16.89 -19.89
CA ASN A 218 5.58 16.89 -18.51
C ASN A 218 4.95 18.24 -18.12
N ASP A 219 4.21 18.28 -17.01
CA ASP A 219 3.50 19.47 -16.53
C ASP A 219 4.43 20.63 -16.12
N ARG A 220 5.62 20.30 -15.60
CA ARG A 220 6.62 21.32 -15.23
C ARG A 220 7.12 22.07 -16.45
N MET A 221 7.41 21.36 -17.51
CA MET A 221 7.83 21.96 -18.77
C MET A 221 6.69 22.72 -19.42
N ALA A 222 5.46 22.18 -19.38
CA ALA A 222 4.27 22.89 -19.86
C ALA A 222 4.06 24.22 -19.11
N ALA A 223 4.22 24.23 -17.80
CA ALA A 223 4.16 25.44 -16.98
C ALA A 223 5.28 26.44 -17.32
N GLY A 224 6.50 25.94 -17.60
CA GLY A 224 7.61 26.78 -18.06
C GLY A 224 7.32 27.44 -19.41
N ALA A 225 6.77 26.65 -20.33
CA ALA A 225 6.35 27.14 -21.65
C ALA A 225 5.21 28.17 -21.56
N TYR A 226 4.19 27.88 -20.74
CA TYR A 226 3.09 28.82 -20.47
C TYR A 226 3.62 30.14 -19.90
N ALA A 227 4.50 30.07 -18.89
CA ALA A 227 5.09 31.28 -18.28
C ALA A 227 5.92 32.11 -19.27
N ALA A 228 6.61 31.45 -20.20
CA ALA A 228 7.33 32.13 -21.29
C ALA A 228 6.37 32.83 -22.26
N ALA A 229 5.32 32.12 -22.68
CA ALA A 229 4.28 32.72 -23.54
C ALA A 229 3.56 33.88 -22.86
N ALA A 230 3.28 33.79 -21.55
CA ALA A 230 2.66 34.85 -20.77
C ALA A 230 3.54 36.11 -20.64
N ARG A 231 4.86 35.96 -20.60
CA ARG A 231 5.79 37.11 -20.64
C ARG A 231 5.68 37.91 -21.95
N GLU A 232 5.38 37.21 -23.04
CA GLU A 232 5.19 37.78 -24.36
C GLU A 232 3.72 38.18 -24.64
N GLY A 233 2.81 37.91 -23.70
CA GLY A 233 1.36 38.16 -23.85
C GLY A 233 0.67 37.25 -24.87
N ARG A 234 1.27 36.13 -25.20
CA ARG A 234 0.81 35.17 -26.22
C ARG A 234 0.17 33.90 -25.64
N GLU A 235 0.05 33.78 -24.33
CA GLU A 235 -0.48 32.59 -23.66
C GLU A 235 -1.92 32.26 -24.03
N LYS A 236 -2.69 33.29 -24.50
CA LYS A 236 -4.08 33.12 -24.91
C LYS A 236 -4.25 32.71 -26.38
N ASP A 237 -3.17 32.85 -27.16
CA ASP A 237 -3.17 32.54 -28.59
C ASP A 237 -2.91 31.05 -28.86
N MET A 238 -2.52 30.29 -27.84
CA MET A 238 -2.11 28.90 -27.96
C MET A 238 -2.62 28.06 -26.79
N ARG A 239 -2.66 26.76 -26.99
CA ARG A 239 -3.01 25.78 -25.99
C ARG A 239 -1.78 25.11 -25.41
N PHE A 240 -1.88 24.65 -24.16
CA PHE A 240 -0.78 24.00 -23.48
C PHE A 240 -1.21 22.65 -22.93
N ILE A 241 -0.45 21.60 -23.27
CA ILE A 241 -0.69 20.25 -22.79
C ILE A 241 0.53 19.73 -22.08
N GLY A 242 0.31 19.14 -20.91
CA GLY A 242 1.33 18.45 -20.12
C GLY A 242 1.08 16.97 -19.96
N ILE A 243 1.93 16.33 -19.17
CA ILE A 243 1.79 14.96 -18.66
C ILE A 243 2.27 14.99 -17.22
N ASP A 244 1.72 14.22 -16.36
CA ASP A 244 1.93 13.80 -14.98
C ASP A 244 0.61 13.83 -14.23
N ALA A 245 -0.18 14.89 -14.38
CA ALA A 245 -1.45 15.10 -13.67
C ALA A 245 -1.31 14.93 -12.15
N LEU A 246 -0.16 15.38 -11.60
CA LEU A 246 0.05 15.31 -10.17
C LEU A 246 -0.95 16.20 -9.43
N PRO A 247 -1.45 15.71 -8.28
CA PRO A 247 -2.29 16.50 -7.40
C PRO A 247 -1.46 17.45 -6.54
N GLY A 248 -2.04 18.58 -6.16
CA GLY A 248 -1.45 19.53 -5.22
C GLY A 248 -1.30 20.92 -5.82
N LYS A 249 -0.99 21.88 -4.93
CA LYS A 249 -0.83 23.27 -5.33
C LYS A 249 0.33 23.39 -6.34
N ASP A 250 0.10 24.14 -7.41
CA ASP A 250 1.05 24.41 -8.49
C ASP A 250 1.37 23.21 -9.41
N TYR A 251 0.67 22.06 -9.28
CA TYR A 251 0.83 20.89 -10.14
C TYR A 251 -0.20 20.85 -11.28
N GLY A 252 -0.06 19.88 -12.18
CA GLY A 252 -0.79 19.78 -13.43
C GLY A 252 -2.30 19.93 -13.31
N VAL A 253 -2.93 19.24 -12.36
CA VAL A 253 -4.38 19.32 -12.15
C VAL A 253 -4.83 20.74 -11.76
N GLU A 254 -4.08 21.41 -10.88
CA GLU A 254 -4.37 22.80 -10.50
C GLU A 254 -4.16 23.79 -11.65
N LYS A 255 -3.16 23.54 -12.49
CA LYS A 255 -2.87 24.36 -13.67
C LYS A 255 -3.97 24.22 -14.73
N VAL A 256 -4.55 23.04 -14.88
CA VAL A 256 -5.74 22.86 -15.73
C VAL A 256 -6.92 23.65 -15.17
N LEU A 257 -7.15 23.58 -13.87
CA LEU A 257 -8.21 24.37 -13.20
C LEU A 257 -7.99 25.87 -13.29
N ALA A 258 -6.75 26.31 -13.22
CA ALA A 258 -6.37 27.71 -13.37
C ALA A 258 -6.47 28.19 -14.83
N GLY A 259 -6.55 27.28 -15.81
CA GLY A 259 -6.55 27.60 -17.23
C GLY A 259 -5.16 27.93 -17.79
N GLU A 260 -4.09 27.56 -17.08
CA GLU A 260 -2.72 27.61 -17.56
C GLU A 260 -2.44 26.45 -18.52
N LEU A 261 -3.01 25.26 -18.26
CA LEU A 261 -3.00 24.11 -19.16
C LEU A 261 -4.40 23.82 -19.65
N ASP A 262 -4.53 23.42 -20.90
CA ASP A 262 -5.80 22.92 -21.46
C ASP A 262 -6.04 21.49 -21.01
N ALA A 263 -5.01 20.69 -20.93
CA ALA A 263 -5.07 19.32 -20.44
C ALA A 263 -3.71 18.84 -19.89
N THR A 264 -3.77 17.84 -19.06
CA THR A 264 -2.64 16.99 -18.70
C THR A 264 -3.04 15.53 -18.78
N PHE A 265 -2.07 14.63 -18.87
CA PHE A 265 -2.32 13.18 -18.91
C PHE A 265 -1.79 12.53 -17.64
N ILE A 266 -2.56 11.63 -17.05
CA ILE A 266 -2.14 10.91 -15.85
C ILE A 266 -0.91 10.08 -16.18
N TYR A 267 0.14 10.29 -15.42
CA TYR A 267 1.35 9.46 -15.41
C TYR A 267 1.50 8.88 -14.00
N PRO A 268 0.98 7.67 -13.75
CA PRO A 268 0.95 7.12 -12.39
C PRO A 268 2.35 6.84 -11.88
N THR A 269 2.60 7.15 -10.62
CA THR A 269 3.86 6.86 -9.93
C THR A 269 4.02 5.37 -9.63
N GLY A 270 2.96 4.71 -9.16
CA GLY A 270 2.90 3.27 -8.94
C GLY A 270 3.85 2.74 -7.87
N GLY A 271 4.31 3.60 -6.95
CA GLY A 271 5.26 3.22 -5.91
C GLY A 271 4.73 2.13 -4.97
N ASP A 272 3.44 2.14 -4.68
CA ASP A 272 2.73 1.09 -3.95
C ASP A 272 2.79 -0.25 -4.70
N ARG A 273 2.54 -0.22 -6.01
CA ARG A 273 2.59 -1.42 -6.85
C ARG A 273 4.00 -2.00 -6.97
N VAL A 274 4.99 -1.12 -7.06
CA VAL A 274 6.41 -1.50 -7.06
C VAL A 274 6.77 -2.24 -5.78
N MET A 275 6.35 -1.71 -4.63
CA MET A 275 6.62 -2.33 -3.33
C MET A 275 5.89 -3.67 -3.17
N GLN A 276 4.64 -3.78 -3.61
CA GLN A 276 3.90 -5.05 -3.62
C GLN A 276 4.63 -6.12 -4.43
N ILE A 277 5.08 -5.78 -5.65
CA ILE A 277 5.85 -6.69 -6.51
C ILE A 277 7.19 -7.05 -5.86
N ALA A 278 7.88 -6.08 -5.23
CA ALA A 278 9.11 -6.34 -4.50
C ALA A 278 8.89 -7.39 -3.39
N MET A 279 7.81 -7.26 -2.65
CA MET A 279 7.45 -8.22 -1.61
C MET A 279 7.01 -9.58 -2.15
N ASP A 280 6.35 -9.62 -3.29
CA ASP A 280 6.00 -10.89 -3.95
C ASP A 280 7.26 -11.62 -4.42
N ILE A 281 8.23 -10.91 -5.00
CA ILE A 281 9.53 -11.45 -5.40
C ILE A 281 10.28 -12.00 -4.19
N LEU A 282 10.44 -11.21 -3.13
CA LEU A 282 11.17 -11.59 -1.92
C LEU A 282 10.53 -12.77 -1.18
N ASN A 283 9.20 -12.86 -1.21
CA ASN A 283 8.45 -13.96 -0.62
C ASN A 283 8.22 -15.14 -1.60
N LYS A 284 8.81 -15.10 -2.81
CA LYS A 284 8.71 -16.13 -3.85
C LYS A 284 7.27 -16.44 -4.24
N ARG A 285 6.44 -15.40 -4.31
CA ARG A 285 5.07 -15.46 -4.82
C ARG A 285 5.05 -15.17 -6.31
N ASP A 286 3.96 -15.51 -6.97
CA ASP A 286 3.77 -15.16 -8.37
C ASP A 286 3.62 -13.65 -8.55
N PHE A 287 4.32 -13.08 -9.52
CA PHE A 287 4.26 -11.67 -9.87
C PHE A 287 4.30 -11.47 -11.40
N PRO A 288 3.72 -10.40 -11.93
CA PRO A 288 3.85 -10.09 -13.35
C PRO A 288 5.25 -9.54 -13.64
N ARG A 289 5.88 -10.04 -14.70
CA ARG A 289 7.18 -9.51 -15.13
C ARG A 289 7.08 -8.07 -15.61
N GLU A 290 5.96 -7.69 -16.24
CA GLU A 290 5.68 -6.33 -16.67
C GLU A 290 4.33 -5.89 -16.10
N THR A 291 4.32 -4.72 -15.49
CA THR A 291 3.11 -4.06 -15.00
C THR A 291 3.02 -2.70 -15.67
N ILE A 292 2.08 -2.58 -16.57
CA ILE A 292 1.82 -1.34 -17.29
C ILE A 292 0.70 -0.59 -16.59
N LEU A 293 1.01 0.61 -16.12
CA LEU A 293 0.09 1.52 -15.44
C LEU A 293 -0.72 2.31 -16.47
N GLY A 294 -2.02 2.42 -16.23
CA GLY A 294 -2.94 3.10 -17.15
C GLY A 294 -2.79 4.62 -17.13
N THR A 295 -3.14 5.26 -18.23
CA THR A 295 -3.22 6.71 -18.39
C THR A 295 -4.63 7.17 -18.70
N SER A 296 -4.92 8.44 -18.48
CA SER A 296 -6.15 9.12 -18.91
C SER A 296 -5.90 10.61 -19.01
N VAL A 297 -6.66 11.29 -19.86
CA VAL A 297 -6.62 12.74 -19.96
C VAL A 297 -7.32 13.40 -18.77
N VAL A 298 -6.74 14.48 -18.28
CA VAL A 298 -7.32 15.40 -17.31
C VAL A 298 -7.42 16.77 -17.96
N ASP A 299 -8.63 17.19 -18.22
CA ASP A 299 -8.98 18.48 -18.80
C ASP A 299 -9.96 19.24 -17.91
N ARG A 300 -10.52 20.35 -18.39
CA ARG A 300 -11.46 21.19 -17.61
C ARG A 300 -12.69 20.43 -17.13
N ASP A 301 -13.14 19.42 -17.87
CA ASP A 301 -14.37 18.73 -17.58
C ASP A 301 -14.23 17.79 -16.38
N ASN A 302 -13.03 17.23 -16.16
CA ASN A 302 -12.79 16.23 -15.14
C ASN A 302 -11.75 16.65 -14.06
N ALA A 303 -10.96 17.70 -14.26
CA ALA A 303 -9.90 18.14 -13.34
C ALA A 303 -10.42 18.42 -11.93
N LEU A 304 -11.62 19.03 -11.80
CA LEU A 304 -12.22 19.29 -10.49
C LEU A 304 -12.56 18.00 -9.74
N ILE A 305 -13.09 17.02 -10.47
CA ILE A 305 -13.41 15.70 -9.91
C ILE A 305 -12.13 15.01 -9.43
N MET A 306 -11.09 15.03 -10.25
CA MET A 306 -9.80 14.47 -9.90
C MET A 306 -9.17 15.14 -8.68
N LYS A 307 -9.20 16.47 -8.62
CA LYS A 307 -8.75 17.23 -7.44
C LYS A 307 -9.48 16.80 -6.17
N MET A 308 -10.81 16.70 -6.23
CA MET A 308 -11.63 16.31 -5.07
C MET A 308 -11.32 14.87 -4.64
N GLN A 309 -11.20 13.96 -5.59
CA GLN A 309 -10.84 12.56 -5.31
C GLN A 309 -9.47 12.44 -4.66
N THR A 310 -8.48 13.13 -5.20
CA THR A 310 -7.11 13.08 -4.66
C THR A 310 -7.02 13.75 -3.29
N ALA A 311 -7.70 14.88 -3.08
CA ALA A 311 -7.79 15.51 -1.76
C ALA A 311 -8.45 14.59 -0.72
N HIS A 312 -9.46 13.82 -1.15
CA HIS A 312 -10.11 12.84 -0.29
C HIS A 312 -9.17 11.66 0.04
N ILE A 313 -8.45 11.13 -0.97
CA ILE A 313 -7.44 10.09 -0.78
C ILE A 313 -6.35 10.60 0.19
N GLY A 314 -5.81 11.80 -0.01
CA GLY A 314 -4.82 12.39 0.90
C GLY A 314 -5.33 12.55 2.34
N THR A 315 -6.62 12.87 2.51
CA THR A 315 -7.25 12.92 3.83
C THR A 315 -7.35 11.52 4.47
N LEU A 316 -7.65 10.51 3.68
CA LEU A 316 -7.70 9.11 4.14
C LEU A 316 -6.29 8.60 4.49
N ASP A 317 -5.30 8.91 3.67
CA ASP A 317 -3.89 8.58 3.91
C ASP A 317 -3.40 9.18 5.23
N GLY A 318 -3.65 10.46 5.47
CA GLY A 318 -3.31 11.11 6.75
C GLY A 318 -4.02 10.49 7.97
N LYS A 319 -5.26 10.02 7.79
CA LYS A 319 -5.97 9.28 8.84
C LYS A 319 -5.36 7.89 9.08
N ILE A 320 -4.97 7.19 8.01
CA ILE A 320 -4.29 5.89 8.08
C ILE A 320 -2.95 6.03 8.81
N GLU A 321 -2.15 7.05 8.46
CA GLU A 321 -0.88 7.33 9.12
C GLU A 321 -1.06 7.66 10.61
N THR A 322 -2.06 8.48 10.92
CA THR A 322 -2.42 8.81 12.31
C THR A 322 -2.87 7.56 13.09
N LEU A 323 -3.64 6.69 12.45
CA LEU A 323 -4.10 5.44 13.06
C LEU A 323 -2.95 4.46 13.27
N ASN A 324 -2.06 4.32 12.29
CA ASN A 324 -0.86 3.50 12.41
C ASN A 324 0.07 4.01 13.52
N GLY A 325 0.25 5.33 13.61
CA GLY A 325 0.98 5.94 14.73
C GLY A 325 0.37 5.61 16.09
N LYS A 326 -0.96 5.67 16.21
CA LYS A 326 -1.67 5.27 17.44
C LYS A 326 -1.53 3.78 17.73
N ILE A 327 -1.67 2.93 16.71
CA ILE A 327 -1.49 1.48 16.85
C ILE A 327 -0.08 1.17 17.38
N ASN A 328 0.94 1.76 16.78
CA ASN A 328 2.33 1.58 17.22
C ASN A 328 2.55 2.08 18.66
N GLN A 329 1.93 3.20 19.02
CA GLN A 329 1.95 3.71 20.38
C GLN A 329 1.25 2.76 21.37
N TYR A 330 0.09 2.19 20.98
CA TYR A 330 -0.60 1.19 21.78
C TYR A 330 0.19 -0.11 21.90
N LEU A 331 0.80 -0.59 20.82
CA LEU A 331 1.67 -1.78 20.84
C LEU A 331 2.88 -1.58 21.74
N ALA A 332 3.54 -0.42 21.66
CA ALA A 332 4.65 -0.07 22.54
C ALA A 332 4.21 0.03 24.01
N SER A 333 3.05 0.65 24.26
CA SER A 333 2.46 0.72 25.61
C SER A 333 2.10 -0.66 26.14
N TYR A 334 1.51 -1.51 25.29
CA TYR A 334 1.15 -2.88 25.63
C TYR A 334 2.41 -3.73 25.96
N ALA A 335 3.45 -3.63 25.14
CA ALA A 335 4.73 -4.28 25.41
C ALA A 335 5.32 -3.82 26.75
N THR A 336 5.28 -2.52 27.04
CA THR A 336 5.73 -1.96 28.32
C THR A 336 4.88 -2.49 29.48
N GLN A 337 3.54 -2.56 29.31
CA GLN A 337 2.64 -3.12 30.32
C GLN A 337 2.91 -4.61 30.56
N GLN A 338 3.21 -5.39 29.53
CA GLN A 338 3.62 -6.79 29.68
C GLN A 338 4.95 -6.93 30.44
N VAL A 339 5.94 -6.11 30.13
CA VAL A 339 7.22 -6.10 30.84
C VAL A 339 7.01 -5.77 32.32
N VAL A 340 6.20 -4.76 32.62
CA VAL A 340 5.84 -4.38 34.00
C VAL A 340 5.06 -5.50 34.71
N LEU A 341 4.13 -6.13 34.00
CA LEU A 341 3.35 -7.25 34.53
C LEU A 341 4.24 -8.46 34.85
N TYR A 342 5.10 -8.87 33.90
CA TYR A 342 6.02 -9.99 34.12
C TYR A 342 7.11 -9.63 35.15
N GLY A 343 7.58 -8.39 35.16
CA GLY A 343 8.51 -7.88 36.16
C GLY A 343 7.90 -7.90 37.56
N SER A 344 6.65 -7.44 37.71
CA SER A 344 5.94 -7.45 38.99
C SER A 344 5.58 -8.87 39.44
N LEU A 345 5.22 -9.76 38.51
CA LEU A 345 5.00 -11.16 38.79
C LEU A 345 6.28 -11.87 39.25
N SER A 346 7.39 -11.58 38.59
CA SER A 346 8.72 -12.09 38.96
C SER A 346 9.17 -11.57 40.32
N ALA A 347 8.96 -10.27 40.61
CA ALA A 347 9.23 -9.67 41.89
C ALA A 347 8.37 -10.28 43.03
N LEU A 348 7.06 -10.55 42.71
CA LEU A 348 6.16 -11.22 43.64
C LEU A 348 6.61 -12.65 43.95
N LEU A 349 7.02 -13.40 42.93
CA LEU A 349 7.57 -14.76 43.10
C LEU A 349 8.87 -14.75 43.92
N LEU A 350 9.72 -13.76 43.70
CA LEU A 350 10.94 -13.56 44.50
C LEU A 350 10.62 -13.22 45.96
N LEU A 351 9.63 -12.35 46.18
CA LEU A 351 9.17 -11.99 47.53
C LEU A 351 8.61 -13.21 48.25
N VAL A 352 7.79 -14.01 47.57
CA VAL A 352 7.25 -15.27 48.07
C VAL A 352 8.38 -16.27 48.36
N GLY A 353 9.37 -16.39 47.44
CA GLY A 353 10.55 -17.23 47.62
C GLY A 353 11.40 -16.78 48.81
N LEU A 354 11.57 -15.45 48.98
CA LEU A 354 12.27 -14.88 50.13
C LEU A 354 11.54 -15.13 51.45
N LEU A 355 10.19 -14.94 51.44
CA LEU A 355 9.33 -15.22 52.58
C LEU A 355 9.37 -16.71 52.96
N VAL A 356 9.36 -17.60 51.96
CA VAL A 356 9.52 -19.05 52.19
C VAL A 356 10.92 -19.38 52.72
N ALA A 357 11.99 -18.75 52.18
CA ALA A 357 13.35 -18.95 52.67
C ALA A 357 13.54 -18.44 54.12
N VAL A 358 12.99 -17.26 54.42
CA VAL A 358 12.97 -16.70 55.79
C VAL A 358 12.13 -17.57 56.74
N TYR A 359 10.96 -18.03 56.27
CA TYR A 359 10.12 -18.94 57.00
C TYR A 359 10.82 -20.28 57.30
N LEU A 360 11.47 -20.86 56.29
CA LEU A 360 12.24 -22.11 56.46
C LEU A 360 13.44 -21.92 57.41
N SER A 361 14.12 -20.75 57.29
CA SER A 361 15.23 -20.39 58.20
C SER A 361 14.73 -20.19 59.65
N LEU A 362 13.59 -19.50 59.82
CA LEU A 362 12.98 -19.31 61.13
C LEU A 362 12.47 -20.64 61.71
N ARG A 363 11.93 -21.50 60.85
CA ARG A 363 11.49 -22.84 61.26
C ARG A 363 12.68 -23.72 61.69
N ALA A 364 13.81 -23.64 60.97
CA ALA A 364 15.04 -24.35 61.34
C ALA A 364 15.60 -23.86 62.66
N LYS A 365 15.58 -22.50 62.85
CA LYS A 365 16.03 -21.87 64.08
C LYS A 365 15.13 -22.23 65.27
N ASN A 366 13.83 -22.26 65.03
CA ASN A 366 12.84 -22.66 66.05
C ASN A 366 12.89 -24.17 66.38
N ARG A 367 13.26 -25.03 65.40
CA ARG A 367 13.54 -26.44 65.68
C ARG A 367 14.75 -26.61 66.61
N LEU A 368 15.80 -25.83 66.35
CA LEU A 368 17.01 -25.86 67.20
C LEU A 368 16.72 -25.35 68.64
N ASN A 369 15.90 -24.32 68.74
CA ASN A 369 15.51 -23.77 70.03
C ASN A 369 14.46 -24.67 70.76
N ARG A 370 13.77 -25.55 70.03
CA ARG A 370 12.76 -26.48 70.61
C ARG A 370 13.38 -27.65 71.35
N GLU A 371 14.61 -28.00 71.04
CA GLU A 371 15.36 -29.00 71.84
C GLU A 371 15.82 -28.43 73.19
N LEU A 372 15.77 -27.10 73.33
CA LEU A 372 16.40 -26.42 74.49
C LEU A 372 15.41 -25.78 75.48
N SER A 373 14.14 -25.66 75.22
CA SER A 373 13.24 -25.05 76.22
C SER A 373 11.79 -25.49 76.14
N MET A 374 11.28 -25.88 77.26
CA MET A 374 9.93 -26.36 77.58
C MET A 374 8.74 -25.65 76.95
N GLN A 375 7.96 -26.38 76.34
CA GLN A 375 6.54 -26.52 75.92
C GLN A 375 5.51 -25.36 76.11
N LYS A 376 5.75 -24.31 76.86
CA LYS A 376 4.71 -23.29 77.17
C LYS A 376 4.63 -22.08 76.25
N LYS A 377 5.67 -21.75 75.46
CA LYS A 377 5.64 -20.62 74.51
C LYS A 377 5.03 -20.95 73.16
N LYS A 378 4.83 -22.21 72.87
CA LYS A 378 4.52 -22.72 71.51
C LYS A 378 3.13 -22.32 70.96
N LEU A 379 2.16 -22.10 71.83
CA LEU A 379 0.78 -21.86 71.38
C LEU A 379 0.48 -20.40 71.06
N GLU A 380 1.06 -19.46 71.80
CA GLU A 380 0.83 -18.02 71.54
C GLU A 380 1.61 -17.50 70.29
N GLU A 381 2.85 -18.01 70.08
CA GLU A 381 3.64 -17.61 68.90
C GLU A 381 3.02 -18.13 67.58
N GLN A 382 2.44 -19.33 67.60
CA GLN A 382 1.74 -19.89 66.43
C GLN A 382 0.48 -19.10 66.05
N LYS A 383 -0.24 -18.58 67.05
CA LYS A 383 -1.46 -17.81 66.82
C LYS A 383 -1.17 -16.44 66.22
N THR A 384 -0.08 -15.79 66.63
CA THR A 384 0.34 -14.50 66.13
C THR A 384 0.84 -14.59 64.66
N GLN A 385 1.59 -15.66 64.34
CA GLN A 385 2.05 -15.90 62.96
C GLN A 385 0.92 -16.18 61.98
N LEU A 386 -0.14 -16.88 62.43
CA LEU A 386 -1.33 -17.20 61.58
C LEU A 386 -2.13 -15.95 61.22
N ILE A 387 -2.21 -15.00 62.15
CA ILE A 387 -2.93 -13.72 61.96
C ILE A 387 -2.18 -12.86 60.95
N GLN A 388 -0.82 -12.79 61.07
CA GLN A 388 0.00 -12.00 60.13
C GLN A 388 -0.04 -12.57 58.69
N GLN A 389 -0.07 -13.90 58.57
CA GLN A 389 -0.22 -14.53 57.23
C GLN A 389 -1.58 -14.29 56.61
N LYS A 390 -2.65 -14.26 57.42
CA LYS A 390 -4.00 -13.97 56.95
C LYS A 390 -4.15 -12.53 56.43
N GLU A 391 -3.58 -11.57 57.16
CA GLU A 391 -3.58 -10.17 56.74
C GLU A 391 -2.74 -9.95 55.46
N LEU A 392 -1.61 -10.64 55.33
CA LEU A 392 -0.77 -10.56 54.13
C LEU A 392 -1.47 -11.13 52.89
N LEU A 393 -2.20 -12.25 53.08
CA LEU A 393 -2.99 -12.91 52.01
C LEU A 393 -4.14 -12.04 51.51
N GLU A 394 -4.81 -11.30 52.44
CA GLU A 394 -5.90 -10.37 52.08
C GLU A 394 -5.40 -9.16 51.28
N VAL A 395 -4.22 -8.64 51.63
CA VAL A 395 -3.60 -7.54 50.87
C VAL A 395 -3.21 -8.00 49.48
N GLN A 396 -2.62 -9.20 49.31
CA GLN A 396 -2.24 -9.75 48.03
C GLN A 396 -3.46 -10.05 47.13
N LYS A 397 -4.56 -10.53 47.74
CA LYS A 397 -5.82 -10.78 47.04
C LYS A 397 -6.44 -9.48 46.50
N SER A 398 -6.44 -8.42 47.30
CA SER A 398 -6.97 -7.12 46.89
C SER A 398 -6.18 -6.51 45.75
N GLN A 399 -4.85 -6.67 45.72
CA GLN A 399 -4.02 -6.19 44.61
C GLN A 399 -4.26 -6.96 43.32
N LEU A 400 -4.50 -8.27 43.40
CA LEU A 400 -4.79 -9.10 42.22
C LEU A 400 -6.17 -8.76 41.61
N GLU A 401 -7.16 -8.50 42.48
CA GLU A 401 -8.51 -8.10 42.05
C GLU A 401 -8.50 -6.74 41.33
N GLN A 402 -7.69 -5.78 41.83
CA GLN A 402 -7.57 -4.47 41.21
C GLN A 402 -6.93 -4.57 39.82
N LEU A 403 -5.87 -5.36 39.67
CA LEU A 403 -5.18 -5.55 38.40
C LEU A 403 -6.07 -6.26 37.35
N SER A 404 -6.92 -7.18 37.80
CA SER A 404 -7.90 -7.86 36.94
C SER A 404 -8.94 -6.89 36.38
N HIS A 405 -9.38 -5.93 37.20
CA HIS A 405 -10.35 -4.92 36.80
C HIS A 405 -9.76 -3.96 35.74
N GLU A 406 -8.53 -3.52 35.91
CA GLU A 406 -7.85 -2.64 34.97
C GLU A 406 -7.68 -3.31 33.57
N LEU A 407 -7.44 -4.62 33.56
CA LEU A 407 -7.32 -5.40 32.31
C LEU A 407 -8.66 -5.53 31.57
N GLU A 408 -9.76 -5.72 32.32
CA GLU A 408 -11.11 -5.77 31.75
C GLU A 408 -11.51 -4.43 31.12
N GLU A 409 -11.22 -3.31 31.79
CA GLU A 409 -11.53 -1.98 31.25
C GLU A 409 -10.75 -1.68 29.97
N ALA A 410 -9.45 -2.01 29.94
CA ALA A 410 -8.60 -1.81 28.75
C ALA A 410 -9.10 -2.64 27.54
N THR A 411 -9.60 -3.85 27.83
CA THR A 411 -10.14 -4.75 26.78
C THR A 411 -11.46 -4.24 26.22
N HIS A 412 -12.33 -3.71 27.11
CA HIS A 412 -13.61 -3.13 26.71
C HIS A 412 -13.44 -1.86 25.87
N ALA A 413 -12.52 -0.98 26.26
CA ALA A 413 -12.22 0.24 25.51
C ALA A 413 -11.76 -0.05 24.07
N LYS A 414 -10.93 -1.09 23.89
CA LYS A 414 -10.48 -1.56 22.57
C LYS A 414 -11.64 -2.05 21.69
N LEU A 415 -12.64 -2.69 22.27
CA LEU A 415 -13.82 -3.18 21.54
C LEU A 415 -14.69 -2.04 21.01
N VAL A 416 -14.95 -1.04 21.87
CA VAL A 416 -15.76 0.15 21.51
C VAL A 416 -15.10 0.95 20.41
N PHE A 417 -13.76 1.13 20.48
CA PHE A 417 -12.99 1.86 19.50
C PHE A 417 -13.13 1.28 18.07
N PHE A 418 -12.95 -0.02 17.91
CA PHE A 418 -13.06 -0.64 16.59
C PHE A 418 -14.49 -0.65 16.02
N THR A 419 -15.48 -0.72 16.90
CA THR A 419 -16.90 -0.67 16.48
C THR A 419 -17.24 0.71 15.93
N ASN A 420 -16.81 1.75 16.64
CA ASN A 420 -17.09 3.14 16.24
C ASN A 420 -16.38 3.50 14.93
N ILE A 421 -15.10 3.17 14.79
CA ILE A 421 -14.36 3.42 13.54
C ILE A 421 -15.03 2.77 12.32
N SER A 422 -15.49 1.54 12.49
CA SER A 422 -16.13 0.84 11.37
C SER A 422 -17.44 1.49 10.95
N HIS A 423 -18.20 2.04 11.91
CA HIS A 423 -19.40 2.83 11.63
C HIS A 423 -19.06 4.15 10.93
N ASP A 424 -18.00 4.83 11.42
CA ASP A 424 -17.56 6.12 10.90
C ASP A 424 -16.99 6.04 9.49
N PHE A 425 -16.47 4.87 9.08
CA PHE A 425 -16.09 4.62 7.69
C PHE A 425 -17.26 4.23 6.81
N ARG A 426 -18.22 3.46 7.31
CA ARG A 426 -19.36 3.00 6.51
C ARG A 426 -20.22 4.18 6.06
N THR A 427 -20.52 5.10 6.95
CA THR A 427 -21.43 6.23 6.69
C THR A 427 -20.98 7.09 5.51
N PRO A 428 -19.74 7.64 5.47
CA PRO A 428 -19.30 8.43 4.32
C PRO A 428 -19.18 7.61 3.03
N LEU A 429 -18.81 6.35 3.11
CA LEU A 429 -18.73 5.48 1.92
C LEU A 429 -20.10 5.22 1.32
N THR A 430 -21.14 5.04 2.14
CA THR A 430 -22.51 4.88 1.66
C THR A 430 -23.03 6.19 1.05
N LEU A 431 -22.74 7.34 1.69
CA LEU A 431 -23.09 8.67 1.15
C LEU A 431 -22.39 9.01 -0.19
N ILE A 432 -21.28 8.35 -0.50
CA ILE A 432 -20.61 8.46 -1.80
C ILE A 432 -21.22 7.49 -2.80
N ALA A 433 -21.59 6.27 -2.35
CA ALA A 433 -22.17 5.25 -3.22
C ALA A 433 -23.51 5.68 -3.85
N ASP A 434 -24.40 6.24 -3.01
CA ASP A 434 -25.76 6.58 -3.43
C ASP A 434 -25.82 7.63 -4.58
N PRO A 435 -25.08 8.76 -4.53
CA PRO A 435 -25.03 9.70 -5.64
C PRO A 435 -24.42 9.10 -6.92
N ILE A 436 -23.42 8.23 -6.79
CA ILE A 436 -22.82 7.53 -7.94
C ILE A 436 -23.86 6.62 -8.61
N GLU A 437 -24.66 5.90 -7.83
CA GLU A 437 -25.73 5.05 -8.34
C GLU A 437 -26.84 5.85 -9.03
N GLN A 438 -27.23 6.99 -8.44
CA GLN A 438 -28.20 7.90 -9.05
C GLN A 438 -27.72 8.46 -10.38
N LEU A 439 -26.45 8.85 -10.45
CA LEU A 439 -25.84 9.35 -11.70
C LEU A 439 -25.74 8.24 -12.75
N LEU A 440 -25.43 7.01 -12.37
CA LEU A 440 -25.39 5.86 -13.29
C LEU A 440 -26.77 5.42 -13.76
N ALA A 441 -27.83 5.66 -12.97
CA ALA A 441 -29.21 5.41 -13.35
C ALA A 441 -29.73 6.37 -14.44
N ASN A 442 -29.08 7.50 -14.63
CA ASN A 442 -29.41 8.45 -15.67
C ASN A 442 -28.99 7.90 -17.06
N ARG A 443 -30.00 7.58 -17.89
CA ARG A 443 -29.81 6.97 -19.22
C ARG A 443 -29.18 7.90 -20.26
N THR A 444 -28.97 9.17 -19.91
CA THR A 444 -28.37 10.16 -20.82
C THR A 444 -26.85 10.24 -20.72
N LEU A 445 -26.25 9.53 -19.78
CA LEU A 445 -24.80 9.47 -19.60
C LEU A 445 -24.21 8.35 -20.45
N ASP A 446 -23.60 8.72 -21.57
CA ASP A 446 -22.85 7.78 -22.44
C ASP A 446 -21.36 8.16 -22.51
N GLY A 447 -20.51 7.17 -22.82
CA GLY A 447 -19.07 7.37 -23.03
C GLY A 447 -18.23 7.37 -21.75
N GLN A 448 -17.18 8.17 -21.78
CA GLN A 448 -16.15 8.25 -20.72
C GLN A 448 -16.68 8.59 -19.31
N PRO A 449 -17.62 9.51 -19.13
CA PRO A 449 -18.16 9.82 -17.80
C PRO A 449 -18.86 8.63 -17.14
N ARG A 450 -19.55 7.81 -17.91
CA ARG A 450 -20.21 6.61 -17.40
C ARG A 450 -19.21 5.58 -16.92
N GLN A 451 -18.14 5.34 -17.67
CA GLN A 451 -17.08 4.41 -17.30
C GLN A 451 -16.35 4.85 -15.99
N LEU A 452 -16.14 6.14 -15.83
CA LEU A 452 -15.55 6.69 -14.60
C LEU A 452 -16.47 6.49 -13.39
N LEU A 453 -17.75 6.74 -13.53
CA LEU A 453 -18.73 6.50 -12.46
C LEU A 453 -18.85 5.01 -12.13
N GLU A 454 -18.80 4.13 -13.11
CA GLU A 454 -18.75 2.67 -12.89
C GLU A 454 -17.49 2.25 -12.13
N LEU A 455 -16.33 2.85 -12.48
CA LEU A 455 -15.08 2.61 -11.75
C LEU A 455 -15.15 3.13 -10.32
N MET A 456 -15.70 4.32 -10.11
CA MET A 456 -15.92 4.89 -8.78
C MET A 456 -16.85 4.01 -7.94
N LYS A 457 -18.00 3.60 -8.52
CA LYS A 457 -18.93 2.65 -7.89
C LYS A 457 -18.21 1.38 -7.45
N LYS A 458 -17.42 0.79 -8.35
CA LYS A 458 -16.64 -0.42 -8.06
C LYS A 458 -15.70 -0.23 -6.87
N ASN A 459 -14.98 0.89 -6.82
CA ASN A 459 -14.01 1.16 -5.74
C ASN A 459 -14.70 1.43 -4.40
N VAL A 460 -15.79 2.17 -4.37
CA VAL A 460 -16.60 2.38 -3.16
C VAL A 460 -17.15 1.06 -2.63
N HIS A 461 -17.64 0.19 -3.50
CA HIS A 461 -18.11 -1.14 -3.12
C HIS A 461 -16.98 -2.04 -2.58
N ILE A 462 -15.76 -1.92 -3.11
CA ILE A 462 -14.59 -2.63 -2.58
C ILE A 462 -14.29 -2.15 -1.15
N LEU A 463 -14.28 -0.85 -0.91
CA LEU A 463 -14.02 -0.27 0.41
C LEU A 463 -15.11 -0.65 1.43
N LEU A 464 -16.38 -0.58 1.05
CA LEU A 464 -17.50 -1.03 1.88
C LEU A 464 -17.37 -2.51 2.24
N ARG A 465 -16.96 -3.33 1.26
CA ARG A 465 -16.70 -4.76 1.48
C ARG A 465 -15.58 -4.98 2.49
N LEU A 466 -14.47 -4.25 2.39
CA LEU A 466 -13.35 -4.35 3.32
C LEU A 466 -13.74 -3.96 4.75
N VAL A 467 -14.48 -2.87 4.90
CA VAL A 467 -15.01 -2.43 6.21
C VAL A 467 -15.90 -3.52 6.82
N ASN A 468 -16.80 -4.09 6.01
CA ASN A 468 -17.67 -5.17 6.47
C ASN A 468 -16.89 -6.45 6.81
N GLN A 469 -15.83 -6.77 6.07
CA GLN A 469 -14.97 -7.92 6.37
C GLN A 469 -14.25 -7.76 7.72
N ILE A 470 -13.79 -6.55 8.05
CA ILE A 470 -13.18 -6.27 9.36
C ILE A 470 -14.21 -6.45 10.49
N LEU A 471 -15.44 -5.98 10.27
CA LEU A 471 -16.53 -6.18 11.23
C LEU A 471 -16.91 -7.66 11.42
N ASP A 472 -17.01 -8.40 10.31
CA ASP A 472 -17.33 -9.83 10.35
C ASP A 472 -16.22 -10.62 11.06
N PHE A 473 -14.95 -10.31 10.76
CA PHE A 473 -13.81 -10.92 11.46
C PHE A 473 -13.89 -10.71 12.97
N ARG A 474 -14.24 -9.49 13.40
CA ARG A 474 -14.40 -9.18 14.82
C ARG A 474 -15.60 -9.86 15.47
N LYS A 475 -16.69 -10.03 14.73
CA LYS A 475 -17.85 -10.80 15.23
C LYS A 475 -17.47 -12.26 15.47
N VAL A 476 -16.68 -12.84 14.57
CA VAL A 476 -16.15 -14.20 14.74
C VAL A 476 -15.20 -14.28 15.94
N GLU A 477 -14.24 -13.34 16.04
CA GLU A 477 -13.25 -13.29 17.13
C GLU A 477 -13.91 -13.21 18.52
N ASN A 478 -15.05 -12.52 18.62
CA ASN A 478 -15.78 -12.34 19.87
C ASN A 478 -16.94 -13.35 20.08
N GLY A 479 -17.06 -14.37 19.23
CA GLY A 479 -18.11 -15.37 19.35
C GLY A 479 -19.53 -14.84 19.13
N ARG A 480 -19.67 -13.67 18.48
CA ARG A 480 -20.97 -13.01 18.26
C ARG A 480 -21.47 -13.16 16.83
N MET A 481 -20.88 -14.05 16.04
CA MET A 481 -21.36 -14.32 14.70
C MET A 481 -22.50 -15.31 14.75
N GLU A 482 -23.68 -14.84 14.46
CA GLU A 482 -24.87 -15.68 14.33
C GLU A 482 -25.00 -16.18 12.89
N LEU A 483 -25.31 -17.44 12.74
CA LEU A 483 -25.62 -18.06 11.46
C LEU A 483 -27.14 -18.15 11.33
N HIS A 484 -27.66 -17.61 10.24
CA HIS A 484 -29.07 -17.75 9.89
C HIS A 484 -29.25 -18.97 8.99
N LEU A 485 -29.45 -20.12 9.65
CA LEU A 485 -29.61 -21.38 8.92
C LEU A 485 -31.02 -21.48 8.37
N GLU A 486 -31.11 -21.65 7.04
CA GLU A 486 -32.35 -21.88 6.32
C GLU A 486 -32.20 -23.11 5.41
N PRO A 487 -33.31 -23.71 4.98
CA PRO A 487 -33.28 -24.77 3.98
C PRO A 487 -32.68 -24.27 2.69
N PHE A 488 -31.55 -24.82 2.30
CA PHE A 488 -30.72 -24.34 1.20
C PHE A 488 -30.45 -25.46 0.20
N ASP A 489 -30.81 -25.22 -1.05
CA ASP A 489 -30.45 -26.12 -2.13
C ASP A 489 -29.12 -25.69 -2.78
N LEU A 490 -28.10 -26.45 -2.44
CA LEU A 490 -26.73 -26.17 -2.87
C LEU A 490 -26.58 -26.30 -4.40
N LEU A 491 -27.27 -27.26 -5.00
CA LEU A 491 -27.16 -27.53 -6.43
C LEU A 491 -27.76 -26.40 -7.28
N ASP A 492 -28.97 -25.97 -6.93
CA ASP A 492 -29.65 -24.91 -7.65
C ASP A 492 -28.95 -23.56 -7.46
N SER A 493 -28.50 -23.29 -6.24
CA SER A 493 -27.77 -22.06 -5.93
C SER A 493 -26.45 -21.96 -6.70
N PHE A 494 -25.69 -23.03 -6.75
CA PHE A 494 -24.43 -23.07 -7.49
C PHE A 494 -24.63 -22.92 -8.99
N ARG A 495 -25.69 -23.49 -9.55
CA ARG A 495 -26.06 -23.27 -10.95
C ARG A 495 -26.36 -21.80 -11.24
N GLY A 496 -27.19 -21.16 -10.40
CA GLY A 496 -27.49 -19.74 -10.54
C GLY A 496 -26.28 -18.83 -10.39
N TRP A 497 -25.41 -19.15 -9.43
CA TRP A 497 -24.19 -18.36 -9.20
C TRP A 497 -23.18 -18.48 -10.35
N ASN A 498 -23.04 -19.66 -10.96
CA ASN A 498 -22.18 -19.88 -12.12
C ASN A 498 -22.54 -18.96 -13.30
N ASP A 499 -23.83 -18.71 -13.52
CA ASP A 499 -24.30 -17.84 -14.61
C ASP A 499 -23.79 -16.40 -14.47
N SER A 500 -23.59 -15.94 -13.24
CA SER A 500 -23.05 -14.59 -12.95
C SER A 500 -21.62 -14.40 -13.49
N PHE A 501 -20.88 -15.49 -13.66
CA PHE A 501 -19.51 -15.44 -14.16
C PHE A 501 -19.37 -15.75 -15.64
N ARG A 502 -20.46 -16.08 -16.33
CA ARG A 502 -20.48 -16.52 -17.73
C ARG A 502 -19.77 -15.54 -18.66
N MET A 503 -20.01 -14.24 -18.51
CA MET A 503 -19.37 -13.23 -19.33
C MET A 503 -17.85 -13.12 -19.06
N ALA A 504 -17.44 -13.30 -17.81
CA ALA A 504 -16.03 -13.27 -17.43
C ALA A 504 -15.26 -14.49 -17.98
N LEU A 505 -15.89 -15.66 -17.95
CA LEU A 505 -15.36 -16.90 -18.52
C LEU A 505 -15.23 -16.79 -20.06
N LEU A 506 -16.26 -16.29 -20.73
CA LEU A 506 -16.25 -16.06 -22.18
C LEU A 506 -15.17 -15.07 -22.60
N LYS A 507 -14.99 -13.99 -21.87
CA LYS A 507 -13.99 -12.96 -22.17
C LYS A 507 -12.55 -13.50 -22.10
N LYS A 508 -12.30 -14.51 -21.26
CA LYS A 508 -11.00 -15.17 -21.09
C LYS A 508 -10.91 -16.51 -21.84
N HIS A 509 -11.93 -16.88 -22.60
CA HIS A 509 -12.03 -18.20 -23.28
C HIS A 509 -11.78 -19.38 -22.33
N ILE A 510 -12.21 -19.28 -21.07
CA ILE A 510 -12.03 -20.34 -20.08
C ILE A 510 -13.13 -21.38 -20.29
N ALA A 511 -12.71 -22.63 -20.47
CA ALA A 511 -13.62 -23.77 -20.49
C ALA A 511 -14.15 -24.02 -19.08
N PHE A 512 -15.46 -23.95 -18.91
CA PHE A 512 -16.11 -24.17 -17.62
C PHE A 512 -16.93 -25.44 -17.63
N SER A 513 -16.75 -26.29 -16.62
CA SER A 513 -17.60 -27.44 -16.37
C SER A 513 -18.09 -27.46 -14.91
N PHE A 514 -19.36 -27.79 -14.76
CA PHE A 514 -19.99 -28.00 -13.46
C PHE A 514 -20.48 -29.44 -13.36
N GLU A 515 -19.93 -30.15 -12.39
CA GLU A 515 -20.20 -31.57 -12.18
C GLU A 515 -20.82 -31.75 -10.79
N ALA A 516 -21.95 -32.42 -10.74
CA ALA A 516 -22.58 -32.84 -9.49
C ALA A 516 -22.87 -34.34 -9.54
N SER A 517 -22.71 -35.03 -8.43
CA SER A 517 -22.97 -36.46 -8.35
C SER A 517 -24.45 -36.73 -8.70
N PRO A 518 -24.75 -37.58 -9.69
CA PRO A 518 -26.13 -37.98 -9.98
C PRO A 518 -26.75 -38.67 -8.76
N ASP A 519 -28.05 -38.48 -8.57
CA ASP A 519 -28.85 -39.07 -7.49
C ASP A 519 -28.48 -38.66 -6.04
N THR A 520 -27.77 -37.55 -5.88
CA THR A 520 -27.43 -37.03 -4.56
C THR A 520 -28.30 -35.82 -4.21
N ASP A 521 -28.97 -35.88 -3.04
CA ASP A 521 -29.68 -34.74 -2.48
C ASP A 521 -28.67 -33.76 -1.84
N PHE A 522 -28.60 -32.55 -2.38
CA PHE A 522 -27.72 -31.47 -1.93
C PHE A 522 -28.43 -30.41 -1.08
N ARG A 523 -29.65 -30.70 -0.61
CA ARG A 523 -30.36 -29.82 0.31
C ARG A 523 -29.75 -29.93 1.71
N MET A 524 -29.52 -28.80 2.32
CA MET A 524 -28.93 -28.69 3.65
C MET A 524 -29.46 -27.45 4.38
N MET A 525 -29.23 -27.40 5.69
CA MET A 525 -29.43 -26.17 6.44
C MET A 525 -28.15 -25.34 6.35
N ALA A 526 -28.22 -24.19 5.72
CA ALA A 526 -27.07 -23.30 5.56
C ALA A 526 -27.50 -21.83 5.62
N ASP A 527 -26.55 -20.97 5.88
CA ASP A 527 -26.70 -19.52 5.73
C ASP A 527 -26.43 -19.17 4.26
N ALA A 528 -27.48 -18.93 3.51
CA ALA A 528 -27.43 -18.70 2.06
C ALA A 528 -26.49 -17.53 1.69
N GLU A 529 -26.56 -16.42 2.43
CA GLU A 529 -25.72 -15.23 2.18
C GLU A 529 -24.24 -15.53 2.38
N LYS A 530 -23.90 -16.26 3.43
CA LYS A 530 -22.51 -16.62 3.72
C LYS A 530 -21.99 -17.67 2.75
N MET A 531 -22.82 -18.63 2.34
CA MET A 531 -22.49 -19.61 1.31
C MET A 531 -22.23 -18.93 -0.04
N GLU A 532 -23.11 -18.03 -0.44
CA GLU A 532 -22.92 -17.22 -1.65
C GLU A 532 -21.59 -16.45 -1.61
N ARG A 533 -21.32 -15.75 -0.49
CA ARG A 533 -20.11 -14.95 -0.32
C ARG A 533 -18.84 -15.79 -0.38
N ILE A 534 -18.85 -17.00 0.21
CA ILE A 534 -17.74 -17.96 0.12
C ILE A 534 -17.55 -18.38 -1.34
N TYR A 535 -18.63 -18.77 -2.00
CA TYR A 535 -18.58 -19.23 -3.39
C TYR A 535 -18.05 -18.16 -4.34
N PHE A 536 -18.60 -16.95 -4.27
CA PHE A 536 -18.18 -15.84 -5.12
C PHE A 536 -16.72 -15.45 -4.91
N ASN A 537 -16.24 -15.50 -3.67
CA ASN A 537 -14.82 -15.26 -3.38
C ASN A 537 -13.92 -16.32 -4.01
N LEU A 538 -14.26 -17.60 -3.88
CA LEU A 538 -13.47 -18.71 -4.44
C LEU A 538 -13.53 -18.71 -5.97
N PHE A 539 -14.73 -18.57 -6.53
CA PHE A 539 -14.92 -18.64 -7.97
C PHE A 539 -14.35 -17.40 -8.70
N SER A 540 -14.52 -16.22 -8.14
CA SER A 540 -13.90 -14.99 -8.62
C SER A 540 -12.38 -15.10 -8.66
N ASN A 541 -11.77 -15.71 -7.63
CA ASN A 541 -10.35 -16.01 -7.61
C ASN A 541 -9.97 -17.03 -8.68
N ALA A 542 -10.74 -18.08 -8.85
CA ALA A 542 -10.51 -19.08 -9.90
C ALA A 542 -10.51 -18.41 -11.30
N VAL A 543 -11.53 -17.61 -11.61
CA VAL A 543 -11.61 -16.88 -12.90
C VAL A 543 -10.46 -15.88 -13.05
N LYS A 544 -10.07 -15.22 -11.98
CA LYS A 544 -8.97 -14.23 -11.99
C LYS A 544 -7.63 -14.87 -12.32
N TYR A 545 -7.33 -16.01 -11.70
CA TYR A 545 -6.00 -16.63 -11.76
C TYR A 545 -5.89 -17.72 -12.85
N THR A 546 -6.99 -18.15 -13.44
CA THR A 546 -6.95 -19.07 -14.60
C THR A 546 -6.52 -18.29 -15.84
N PRO A 547 -5.49 -18.76 -16.57
CA PRO A 547 -5.04 -18.11 -17.80
C PRO A 547 -6.12 -18.19 -18.91
N GLU A 548 -5.94 -17.40 -19.95
CA GLU A 548 -6.78 -17.50 -21.16
C GLU A 548 -6.70 -18.91 -21.76
N ASN A 549 -7.83 -19.41 -22.24
CA ASN A 549 -8.01 -20.78 -22.73
C ASN A 549 -7.77 -21.88 -21.65
N GLY A 550 -7.76 -21.50 -20.39
CA GLY A 550 -7.68 -22.45 -19.27
C GLY A 550 -9.01 -23.15 -19.00
N GLN A 551 -9.03 -23.98 -17.98
CA GLN A 551 -10.22 -24.72 -17.57
C GLN A 551 -10.51 -24.50 -16.08
N ILE A 552 -11.80 -24.30 -15.76
CA ILE A 552 -12.31 -24.30 -14.38
C ILE A 552 -13.37 -25.38 -14.27
N THR A 553 -13.20 -26.28 -13.33
CA THR A 553 -14.20 -27.30 -13.01
C THR A 553 -14.65 -27.14 -11.58
N VAL A 554 -15.94 -26.98 -11.39
CA VAL A 554 -16.58 -26.99 -10.06
C VAL A 554 -17.24 -28.35 -9.88
N ARG A 555 -16.85 -29.05 -8.81
CA ARG A 555 -17.44 -30.35 -8.47
C ARG A 555 -18.18 -30.26 -7.15
N LEU A 556 -19.41 -30.69 -7.18
CA LEU A 556 -20.23 -30.81 -6.00
C LEU A 556 -20.30 -32.29 -5.60
N LEU A 557 -19.67 -32.62 -4.48
CA LEU A 557 -19.58 -33.97 -3.97
C LEU A 557 -20.15 -34.01 -2.55
N LYS A 558 -20.78 -35.10 -2.20
CA LYS A 558 -21.20 -35.39 -0.82
C LYS A 558 -20.18 -36.35 -0.21
N SER A 559 -19.52 -35.91 0.85
CA SER A 559 -18.59 -36.76 1.63
C SER A 559 -19.33 -37.60 2.66
#